data_0325cbb763b6caf39ec46ff622340b24
#
_entry.id   0325cbb763b6caf39ec46ff622340b24
#
_cell.length_a   1.000
_cell.length_b   1.000
_cell.length_c   1.000
_cell.angle_alpha   90.00
_cell.angle_beta   90.00
_cell.angle_gamma   90.00
#
_symmetry.space_group_name_H-M   'P 1'
#
loop_
_entity.id
_entity.type
_entity.pdbx_description
1 polymer ?
#
loop_
_entity_poly.entity_id
_entity_poly.type
_entity_poly.pdbx_seq_one_letter_code
_entity_poly.pdbx_strand_id
1 'polypeptide(L)'
;MGIGDKSIYCPVYGTVIRAGWECATLPKKGFGQRVVVRIGSTAYYMYFGHLSKINVAVGQKLKPGDLIGVEGSTGHSTGSHLHWEIRINDISTGYVSVHQYAGIPNVAGSTAYTSNWIAELFGPSNLKKSTSGFPQRLYNSVLQGALGIDKDGIFGANTEKTVKEFQSAHGLTADGIAGAKTKVALAKLL
;
A
#
# COMPACT_ATOMS: atom_id res chain seq x y z
N MET A 1 19.59 -26.15 -8.30
CA MET A 1 19.17 -24.82 -7.84
C MET A 1 17.84 -24.99 -7.17
N GLY A 2 17.73 -24.71 -5.88
CA GLY A 2 16.45 -24.74 -5.19
C GLY A 2 15.57 -23.64 -5.77
N ILE A 3 14.38 -23.99 -6.20
CA ILE A 3 13.35 -23.01 -6.61
C ILE A 3 12.93 -22.33 -5.31
N GLY A 4 13.33 -21.08 -5.12
CA GLY A 4 12.92 -20.29 -3.97
C GLY A 4 11.40 -20.17 -3.91
N ASP A 5 10.85 -19.92 -2.73
CA ASP A 5 9.43 -19.63 -2.56
C ASP A 5 9.04 -18.43 -3.43
N LYS A 6 8.08 -18.63 -4.35
CA LYS A 6 7.55 -17.62 -5.26
C LYS A 6 6.25 -17.00 -4.76
N SER A 7 5.93 -17.22 -3.51
CA SER A 7 4.75 -16.67 -2.86
C SER A 7 4.84 -15.15 -2.76
N ILE A 8 3.77 -14.47 -3.12
CA ILE A 8 3.65 -13.02 -3.07
C ILE A 8 2.71 -12.66 -1.92
N TYR A 9 3.20 -11.86 -1.01
CA TYR A 9 2.47 -11.43 0.19
C TYR A 9 2.09 -9.95 0.09
N CYS A 10 0.95 -9.61 0.69
CA CYS A 10 0.49 -8.23 0.77
C CYS A 10 1.40 -7.42 1.71
N PRO A 11 1.94 -6.28 1.29
CA PRO A 11 2.77 -5.45 2.15
C PRO A 11 1.97 -4.37 2.91
N VAL A 12 0.66 -4.24 2.68
CA VAL A 12 -0.15 -3.13 3.17
C VAL A 12 -1.50 -3.60 3.71
N TYR A 13 -2.17 -2.76 4.51
CA TYR A 13 -3.60 -2.89 4.75
C TYR A 13 -4.37 -2.39 3.54
N GLY A 14 -5.33 -3.17 3.05
CA GLY A 14 -6.10 -2.78 1.88
C GLY A 14 -7.29 -3.68 1.60
N THR A 15 -7.96 -3.37 0.50
CA THR A 15 -9.09 -4.15 -0.01
C THR A 15 -8.81 -4.56 -1.44
N VAL A 16 -8.96 -5.82 -1.75
CA VAL A 16 -8.84 -6.34 -3.12
C VAL A 16 -9.97 -5.77 -3.98
N ILE A 17 -9.62 -5.03 -5.03
CA ILE A 17 -10.59 -4.44 -5.95
C ILE A 17 -10.62 -5.15 -7.30
N ARG A 18 -9.57 -5.88 -7.65
CA ARG A 18 -9.51 -6.78 -8.81
C ARG A 18 -8.71 -8.02 -8.47
N ALA A 19 -9.17 -9.18 -8.95
CA ALA A 19 -8.47 -10.45 -8.85
C ALA A 19 -8.86 -11.31 -10.06
N GLY A 20 -7.91 -11.62 -10.94
CA GLY A 20 -8.15 -12.40 -12.16
C GLY A 20 -7.37 -11.88 -13.37
N TRP A 21 -7.78 -12.37 -14.54
CA TRP A 21 -7.19 -11.94 -15.81
C TRP A 21 -7.51 -10.48 -16.13
N GLU A 22 -6.51 -9.72 -16.57
CA GLU A 22 -6.73 -8.37 -17.11
C GLU A 22 -7.62 -8.40 -18.36
N CYS A 23 -7.32 -9.34 -19.24
CA CYS A 23 -8.12 -9.62 -20.43
C CYS A 23 -8.18 -11.14 -20.64
N ALA A 24 -9.30 -11.74 -20.28
CA ALA A 24 -9.46 -13.21 -20.36
C ALA A 24 -9.39 -13.74 -21.80
N THR A 25 -9.80 -12.93 -22.79
CA THR A 25 -9.77 -13.28 -24.23
C THR A 25 -8.39 -13.09 -24.86
N LEU A 26 -7.49 -12.35 -24.20
CA LEU A 26 -6.13 -12.07 -24.67
C LEU A 26 -5.12 -12.37 -23.54
N PRO A 27 -4.90 -13.64 -23.17
CA PRO A 27 -4.13 -14.02 -21.99
C PRO A 27 -2.64 -13.67 -22.06
N LYS A 28 -2.13 -13.30 -23.23
CA LYS A 28 -0.75 -12.83 -23.45
C LYS A 28 -0.62 -11.30 -23.45
N LYS A 29 -1.68 -10.55 -23.09
CA LYS A 29 -1.68 -9.09 -23.09
C LYS A 29 -1.60 -8.55 -21.65
N GLY A 30 -0.92 -7.41 -21.48
CA GLY A 30 -0.87 -6.64 -20.23
C GLY A 30 -0.35 -7.44 -19.05
N PHE A 31 -0.95 -7.26 -17.89
CA PHE A 31 -0.55 -7.92 -16.63
C PHE A 31 -0.86 -9.42 -16.55
N GLY A 32 -1.59 -9.99 -17.50
CA GLY A 32 -2.06 -11.36 -17.39
C GLY A 32 -3.00 -11.57 -16.21
N GLN A 33 -2.72 -12.56 -15.34
CA GLN A 33 -3.38 -12.68 -14.05
C GLN A 33 -2.84 -11.62 -13.09
N ARG A 34 -3.75 -10.85 -12.51
CA ARG A 34 -3.39 -9.75 -11.60
C ARG A 34 -4.28 -9.69 -10.38
N VAL A 35 -3.72 -9.11 -9.33
CA VAL A 35 -4.45 -8.61 -8.16
C VAL A 35 -4.22 -7.12 -8.05
N VAL A 36 -5.27 -6.36 -7.73
CA VAL A 36 -5.18 -4.93 -7.43
C VAL A 36 -5.77 -4.70 -6.06
N VAL A 37 -4.99 -4.08 -5.19
CA VAL A 37 -5.36 -3.76 -3.81
C VAL A 37 -5.46 -2.26 -3.66
N ARG A 38 -6.61 -1.76 -3.24
CA ARG A 38 -6.73 -0.36 -2.77
C ARG A 38 -6.11 -0.27 -1.39
N ILE A 39 -5.13 0.61 -1.21
CA ILE A 39 -4.39 0.77 0.02
C ILE A 39 -5.24 1.54 1.04
N GLY A 40 -5.68 0.87 2.09
CA GLY A 40 -6.54 1.45 3.12
C GLY A 40 -7.75 2.17 2.52
N SER A 41 -8.02 3.38 3.01
CA SER A 41 -9.03 4.29 2.47
C SER A 41 -8.46 5.35 1.51
N THR A 42 -7.27 5.14 0.96
CA THR A 42 -6.57 6.12 0.10
C THR A 42 -7.00 6.06 -1.37
N ALA A 43 -6.48 6.98 -2.18
CA ALA A 43 -6.58 6.95 -3.65
C ALA A 43 -5.46 6.14 -4.31
N TYR A 44 -4.71 5.34 -3.55
CA TYR A 44 -3.59 4.55 -4.06
C TYR A 44 -3.98 3.10 -4.25
N TYR A 45 -3.53 2.52 -5.36
CA TYR A 45 -3.83 1.17 -5.80
C TYR A 45 -2.53 0.44 -6.10
N MET A 46 -2.34 -0.69 -5.44
CA MET A 46 -1.16 -1.53 -5.61
C MET A 46 -1.50 -2.70 -6.54
N TYR A 47 -0.71 -2.85 -7.58
CA TYR A 47 -0.88 -3.86 -8.63
C TYR A 47 0.16 -4.95 -8.47
N PHE A 48 -0.27 -6.19 -8.60
CA PHE A 48 0.55 -7.39 -8.65
C PHE A 48 0.21 -8.13 -9.93
N GLY A 49 1.12 -8.12 -10.91
CA GLY A 49 0.92 -8.68 -12.24
C GLY A 49 1.73 -9.95 -12.50
N HIS A 50 1.44 -10.58 -13.62
CA HIS A 50 2.05 -11.80 -14.16
C HIS A 50 1.93 -13.04 -13.27
N LEU A 51 0.95 -13.05 -12.36
CA LEU A 51 0.75 -14.14 -11.39
C LEU A 51 0.43 -15.47 -12.10
N SER A 52 0.97 -16.57 -11.56
CA SER A 52 0.59 -17.93 -11.97
C SER A 52 -0.62 -18.44 -11.21
N LYS A 53 -0.84 -17.94 -9.98
CA LYS A 53 -1.95 -18.31 -9.11
C LYS A 53 -2.39 -17.09 -8.28
N ILE A 54 -3.70 -16.96 -8.10
CA ILE A 54 -4.32 -15.95 -7.24
C ILE A 54 -4.95 -16.65 -6.03
N ASN A 55 -4.69 -16.16 -4.82
CA ASN A 55 -5.14 -16.73 -3.56
C ASN A 55 -6.16 -15.85 -2.82
N VAL A 56 -6.58 -14.75 -3.43
CA VAL A 56 -7.50 -13.76 -2.83
C VAL A 56 -8.70 -13.50 -3.74
N ALA A 57 -9.79 -12.99 -3.17
CA ALA A 57 -11.00 -12.63 -3.88
C ALA A 57 -11.28 -11.13 -3.83
N VAL A 58 -12.03 -10.61 -4.81
CA VAL A 58 -12.50 -9.22 -4.81
C VAL A 58 -13.36 -8.95 -3.57
N GLY A 59 -13.12 -7.81 -2.91
CA GLY A 59 -13.77 -7.43 -1.66
C GLY A 59 -13.03 -7.92 -0.42
N GLN A 60 -12.08 -8.85 -0.53
CA GLN A 60 -11.30 -9.33 0.62
C GLN A 60 -10.46 -8.19 1.20
N LYS A 61 -10.52 -8.04 2.53
CA LYS A 61 -9.62 -7.16 3.28
C LYS A 61 -8.32 -7.89 3.55
N LEU A 62 -7.21 -7.22 3.31
CA LEU A 62 -5.87 -7.74 3.48
C LEU A 62 -5.10 -6.92 4.53
N LYS A 63 -4.18 -7.61 5.20
CA LYS A 63 -3.17 -7.04 6.09
C LYS A 63 -1.77 -7.44 5.60
N PRO A 64 -0.72 -6.75 6.05
CA PRO A 64 0.65 -7.17 5.77
C PRO A 64 0.89 -8.63 6.14
N GLY A 65 1.50 -9.38 5.20
CA GLY A 65 1.77 -10.81 5.34
C GLY A 65 0.68 -11.75 4.83
N ASP A 66 -0.49 -11.27 4.42
CA ASP A 66 -1.50 -12.12 3.79
C ASP A 66 -1.04 -12.56 2.38
N LEU A 67 -1.21 -13.85 2.07
CA LEU A 67 -0.83 -14.43 0.79
C LEU A 67 -1.75 -13.95 -0.34
N ILE A 68 -1.21 -13.21 -1.29
CA ILE A 68 -1.92 -12.72 -2.48
C ILE A 68 -1.96 -13.77 -3.58
N GLY A 69 -0.83 -14.41 -3.87
CA GLY A 69 -0.70 -15.33 -4.98
C GLY A 69 0.71 -15.86 -5.14
N VAL A 70 1.00 -16.35 -6.33
CA VAL A 70 2.31 -16.91 -6.70
C VAL A 70 2.82 -16.21 -7.94
N GLU A 71 4.10 -15.83 -7.93
CA GLU A 71 4.81 -15.29 -9.09
C GLU A 71 4.65 -16.21 -10.31
N GLY A 72 4.57 -15.61 -11.49
CA GLY A 72 4.46 -16.34 -12.73
C GLY A 72 5.00 -15.59 -13.93
N SER A 73 4.45 -15.91 -15.11
CA SER A 73 4.82 -15.31 -16.39
C SER A 73 3.59 -15.20 -17.31
N THR A 74 2.43 -14.87 -16.73
CA THR A 74 1.19 -14.65 -17.50
C THR A 74 1.16 -13.26 -18.10
N GLY A 75 0.34 -13.03 -19.13
CA GLY A 75 0.26 -11.72 -19.80
C GLY A 75 1.45 -11.45 -20.71
N HIS A 76 1.80 -10.16 -20.86
CA HIS A 76 2.95 -9.73 -21.63
C HIS A 76 4.22 -9.84 -20.77
N SER A 77 4.82 -11.04 -20.75
CA SER A 77 5.96 -11.36 -19.92
C SER A 77 6.97 -12.20 -20.68
N THR A 78 8.25 -11.92 -20.51
CA THR A 78 9.37 -12.65 -21.12
C THR A 78 9.95 -13.75 -20.21
N GLY A 79 9.48 -13.84 -18.97
CA GLY A 79 9.95 -14.83 -17.98
C GLY A 79 9.29 -14.63 -16.63
N SER A 80 9.54 -15.54 -15.69
CA SER A 80 8.96 -15.50 -14.34
C SER A 80 9.49 -14.28 -13.58
N HIS A 81 8.58 -13.38 -13.22
CA HIS A 81 8.82 -12.21 -12.36
C HIS A 81 7.52 -11.67 -11.80
N LEU A 82 7.60 -10.88 -10.75
CA LEU A 82 6.49 -10.06 -10.26
C LEU A 82 6.54 -8.68 -10.91
N HIS A 83 5.49 -8.30 -11.63
CA HIS A 83 5.25 -6.89 -11.94
C HIS A 83 4.54 -6.25 -10.75
N TRP A 84 5.18 -5.29 -10.13
CA TRP A 84 4.67 -4.60 -8.95
C TRP A 84 4.70 -3.09 -9.14
N GLU A 85 3.55 -2.44 -9.06
CA GLU A 85 3.43 -0.98 -9.22
C GLU A 85 2.35 -0.40 -8.30
N ILE A 86 2.43 0.91 -8.07
CA ILE A 86 1.39 1.69 -7.37
C ILE A 86 0.89 2.78 -8.31
N ARG A 87 -0.44 2.93 -8.38
CA ARG A 87 -1.13 3.98 -9.14
C ARG A 87 -1.93 4.89 -8.24
N ILE A 88 -2.05 6.16 -8.64
CA ILE A 88 -2.94 7.14 -8.03
C ILE A 88 -4.27 7.11 -8.78
N ASN A 89 -5.40 7.08 -8.06
CA ASN A 89 -6.75 7.06 -8.63
C ASN A 89 -7.01 5.92 -9.65
N ASP A 90 -6.24 4.84 -9.58
CA ASP A 90 -6.39 3.68 -10.48
C ASP A 90 -6.22 4.02 -11.99
N ILE A 91 -5.48 5.07 -12.30
CA ILE A 91 -5.23 5.50 -13.68
C ILE A 91 -3.84 5.10 -14.18
N SER A 92 -3.69 4.93 -15.49
CA SER A 92 -2.48 4.42 -16.11
C SER A 92 -1.29 5.38 -16.13
N THR A 93 -1.48 6.65 -15.76
CA THR A 93 -0.44 7.69 -15.84
C THR A 93 0.04 8.20 -14.48
N GLY A 94 -0.57 7.77 -13.39
CA GLY A 94 -0.25 8.24 -12.04
C GLY A 94 0.63 7.25 -11.27
N TYR A 95 1.78 6.86 -11.82
CA TYR A 95 2.68 5.90 -11.17
C TYR A 95 3.40 6.49 -9.97
N VAL A 96 3.54 5.68 -8.93
CA VAL A 96 4.35 5.95 -7.75
C VAL A 96 5.43 4.89 -7.65
N SER A 97 6.65 5.29 -7.35
CA SER A 97 7.75 4.33 -7.17
C SER A 97 7.48 3.41 -5.98
N VAL A 98 7.37 2.13 -6.25
CA VAL A 98 7.18 1.09 -5.22
C VAL A 98 8.36 1.07 -4.24
N HIS A 99 9.58 1.23 -4.76
CA HIS A 99 10.78 1.30 -3.93
C HIS A 99 10.71 2.46 -2.91
N GLN A 100 10.29 3.65 -3.36
CA GLN A 100 10.13 4.80 -2.46
C GLN A 100 8.97 4.63 -1.49
N TYR A 101 7.89 3.94 -1.93
CA TYR A 101 6.73 3.68 -1.09
C TYR A 101 7.02 2.66 0.00
N ALA A 102 7.57 1.51 -0.38
CA ALA A 102 7.76 0.37 0.52
C ALA A 102 9.13 0.36 1.20
N GLY A 103 10.06 1.23 0.80
CA GLY A 103 11.43 1.21 1.30
C GLY A 103 12.22 -0.05 0.94
N ILE A 104 11.74 -0.80 -0.07
CA ILE A 104 12.30 -2.09 -0.45
C ILE A 104 13.21 -1.90 -1.66
N PRO A 105 14.48 -2.32 -1.61
CA PRO A 105 15.34 -2.31 -2.78
C PRO A 105 14.75 -3.18 -3.91
N ASN A 106 14.77 -2.68 -5.14
CA ASN A 106 14.39 -3.48 -6.31
C ASN A 106 15.54 -4.44 -6.69
N VAL A 107 15.80 -5.37 -5.80
CA VAL A 107 16.88 -6.37 -5.92
C VAL A 107 16.27 -7.75 -5.69
N ALA A 108 16.70 -8.73 -6.46
CA ALA A 108 16.26 -10.12 -6.30
C ALA A 108 16.49 -10.61 -4.85
N GLY A 109 15.50 -11.26 -4.27
CA GLY A 109 15.53 -11.75 -2.90
C GLY A 109 15.13 -10.74 -1.82
N SER A 110 14.85 -9.47 -2.19
CA SER A 110 14.28 -8.50 -1.24
C SER A 110 12.85 -8.87 -0.88
N THR A 111 12.52 -8.77 0.41
CA THR A 111 11.17 -9.03 0.92
C THR A 111 10.53 -7.73 1.39
N ALA A 112 9.23 -7.57 1.10
CA ALA A 112 8.42 -6.46 1.57
C ALA A 112 8.01 -6.59 3.04
N TYR A 113 8.27 -7.74 3.65
CA TYR A 113 7.82 -8.01 5.00
C TYR A 113 8.83 -7.50 6.02
N THR A 114 8.50 -6.38 6.65
CA THR A 114 9.20 -5.93 7.86
C THR A 114 8.23 -6.01 9.03
N SER A 115 8.74 -6.27 10.21
CA SER A 115 7.95 -6.29 11.46
C SER A 115 7.41 -4.91 11.86
N ASN A 116 7.74 -3.85 11.12
CA ASN A 116 7.39 -2.47 11.43
C ASN A 116 6.32 -1.89 10.47
N TRP A 117 5.22 -2.62 10.31
CA TRP A 117 4.11 -2.25 9.43
C TRP A 117 3.52 -0.84 9.71
N ILE A 118 3.65 -0.33 10.93
CA ILE A 118 3.19 1.03 11.29
C ILE A 118 4.04 2.08 10.59
N ALA A 119 5.37 1.89 10.55
CA ALA A 119 6.26 2.78 9.82
C ALA A 119 6.06 2.66 8.31
N GLU A 120 5.69 1.50 7.82
CA GLU A 120 5.36 1.29 6.41
C GLU A 120 4.03 1.97 6.04
N LEU A 121 3.02 1.86 6.88
CA LEU A 121 1.70 2.43 6.64
C LEU A 121 1.71 3.96 6.71
N PHE A 122 2.33 4.53 7.75
CA PHE A 122 2.36 5.97 8.02
C PHE A 122 3.71 6.63 7.76
N GLY A 123 4.68 5.89 7.23
CA GLY A 123 6.06 6.34 7.04
C GLY A 123 6.91 6.32 8.32
N PRO A 124 8.24 6.31 8.17
CA PRO A 124 9.18 6.22 9.28
C PRO A 124 9.24 7.50 10.12
N SER A 125 8.97 8.64 9.50
CA SER A 125 9.10 9.96 10.11
C SER A 125 7.78 10.44 10.71
N ASN A 126 7.85 11.34 11.69
CA ASN A 126 6.67 12.02 12.21
C ASN A 126 5.97 12.83 11.11
N LEU A 127 4.63 12.70 11.02
CA LEU A 127 3.82 13.50 10.11
C LEU A 127 3.30 14.73 10.85
N LYS A 128 3.55 15.90 10.28
CA LYS A 128 3.20 17.21 10.84
C LYS A 128 3.05 18.23 9.71
N LYS A 129 2.53 19.43 10.04
CA LYS A 129 2.22 20.49 9.08
C LYS A 129 3.35 20.89 8.12
N SER A 130 4.60 20.67 8.47
CA SER A 130 5.75 20.97 7.60
C SER A 130 6.17 19.81 6.70
N THR A 131 5.53 18.64 6.81
CA THR A 131 5.89 17.49 6.00
C THR A 131 5.24 17.59 4.62
N SER A 132 6.06 17.69 3.58
CA SER A 132 5.64 17.82 2.20
C SER A 132 6.53 17.01 1.26
N GLY A 133 6.14 16.91 0.01
CA GLY A 133 6.85 16.15 -1.01
C GLY A 133 6.47 14.67 -1.02
N PHE A 134 7.06 13.92 -1.94
CA PHE A 134 6.93 12.47 -2.03
C PHE A 134 8.07 11.80 -1.23
N PRO A 135 7.82 10.73 -0.43
CA PRO A 135 6.56 10.01 -0.25
C PRO A 135 5.62 10.58 0.83
N GLN A 136 5.92 11.73 1.40
CA GLN A 136 5.16 12.33 2.50
C GLN A 136 3.67 12.51 2.20
N ARG A 137 3.33 12.92 0.97
CA ARG A 137 1.93 13.08 0.55
C ARG A 137 1.15 11.77 0.62
N LEU A 138 1.80 10.66 0.33
CA LEU A 138 1.20 9.34 0.46
C LEU A 138 0.89 9.01 1.93
N TYR A 139 1.88 9.15 2.81
CA TYR A 139 1.70 8.90 4.24
C TYR A 139 0.66 9.84 4.86
N ASN A 140 0.62 11.10 4.43
CA ASN A 140 -0.42 12.04 4.84
C ASN A 140 -1.81 11.57 4.39
N SER A 141 -1.97 11.09 3.15
CA SER A 141 -3.24 10.53 2.67
C SER A 141 -3.70 9.31 3.48
N VAL A 142 -2.78 8.42 3.85
CA VAL A 142 -3.09 7.27 4.71
C VAL A 142 -3.55 7.74 6.10
N LEU A 143 -2.83 8.68 6.69
CA LEU A 143 -3.19 9.30 7.97
C LEU A 143 -4.58 9.94 7.92
N GLN A 144 -4.83 10.76 6.89
CA GLN A 144 -6.13 11.42 6.68
C GLN A 144 -7.26 10.41 6.52
N GLY A 145 -7.00 9.31 5.80
CA GLY A 145 -7.94 8.20 5.66
C GLY A 145 -8.27 7.52 7.00
N ALA A 146 -7.26 7.29 7.83
CA ALA A 146 -7.45 6.73 9.17
C ALA A 146 -8.21 7.68 10.12
N LEU A 147 -8.06 8.99 9.92
CA LEU A 147 -8.78 10.05 10.65
C LEU A 147 -10.18 10.33 10.10
N GLY A 148 -10.57 9.72 8.98
CA GLY A 148 -11.89 9.93 8.35
C GLY A 148 -12.07 11.29 7.68
N ILE A 149 -10.99 11.99 7.32
CA ILE A 149 -11.03 13.29 6.63
C ILE A 149 -10.59 13.18 5.17
N ASP A 150 -10.75 14.28 4.41
CA ASP A 150 -10.34 14.35 3.01
C ASP A 150 -8.85 14.02 2.81
N LYS A 151 -8.54 13.23 1.79
CA LYS A 151 -7.24 12.59 1.55
C LYS A 151 -6.44 13.31 0.48
N ASP A 152 -6.26 14.62 0.64
CA ASP A 152 -5.51 15.45 -0.31
C ASP A 152 -3.98 15.22 -0.23
N GLY A 153 -3.52 14.50 0.77
CA GLY A 153 -2.09 14.22 1.02
C GLY A 153 -1.33 15.43 1.57
N ILE A 154 -2.02 16.49 1.95
CA ILE A 154 -1.41 17.70 2.49
C ILE A 154 -1.66 17.75 4.00
N PHE A 155 -0.61 17.74 4.80
CA PHE A 155 -0.72 17.94 6.24
C PHE A 155 -0.95 19.43 6.55
N GLY A 156 -2.18 19.88 6.29
CA GLY A 156 -2.61 21.28 6.52
C GLY A 156 -3.16 21.50 7.94
N ALA A 157 -3.75 22.69 8.14
CA ALA A 157 -4.34 23.05 9.44
C ALA A 157 -5.49 22.13 9.86
N ASN A 158 -6.31 21.68 8.90
CA ASN A 158 -7.41 20.75 9.19
C ASN A 158 -6.87 19.39 9.65
N THR A 159 -5.86 18.84 8.97
CA THR A 159 -5.22 17.58 9.38
C THR A 159 -4.60 17.71 10.77
N GLU A 160 -3.87 18.81 11.05
CA GLU A 160 -3.27 19.07 12.35
C GLU A 160 -4.33 19.13 13.46
N LYS A 161 -5.43 19.85 13.23
CA LYS A 161 -6.55 19.96 14.16
C LYS A 161 -7.13 18.57 14.47
N THR A 162 -7.44 17.79 13.44
CA THR A 162 -8.01 16.45 13.61
C THR A 162 -7.04 15.48 14.32
N VAL A 163 -5.72 15.61 14.07
CA VAL A 163 -4.72 14.85 14.83
C VAL A 163 -4.77 15.20 16.31
N LYS A 164 -4.87 16.49 16.68
CA LYS A 164 -5.01 16.93 18.07
C LYS A 164 -6.26 16.40 18.73
N GLU A 165 -7.39 16.46 18.03
CA GLU A 165 -8.67 15.91 18.51
C GLU A 165 -8.57 14.40 18.74
N PHE A 166 -8.01 13.67 17.80
CA PHE A 166 -7.76 12.25 17.92
C PHE A 166 -6.85 11.92 19.11
N GLN A 167 -5.75 12.65 19.26
CA GLN A 167 -4.81 12.47 20.37
C GLN A 167 -5.50 12.69 21.72
N SER A 168 -6.27 13.77 21.86
CA SER A 168 -7.04 14.06 23.08
C SER A 168 -8.03 12.94 23.40
N ALA A 169 -8.79 12.46 22.41
CA ALA A 169 -9.77 11.40 22.58
C ALA A 169 -9.15 10.05 22.99
N HIS A 170 -7.88 9.84 22.70
CA HIS A 170 -7.16 8.60 22.99
C HIS A 170 -6.11 8.74 24.13
N GLY A 171 -6.19 9.81 24.93
CA GLY A 171 -5.30 10.00 26.09
C GLY A 171 -3.83 10.24 25.71
N LEU A 172 -3.58 10.76 24.50
CA LEU A 172 -2.26 11.12 24.02
C LEU A 172 -2.02 12.63 24.18
N THR A 173 -0.74 13.04 24.16
CA THR A 173 -0.40 14.47 24.11
C THR A 173 -0.90 15.07 22.78
N ALA A 174 -1.78 16.08 22.88
CA ALA A 174 -2.41 16.73 21.73
C ALA A 174 -1.49 17.78 21.08
N ASP A 175 -0.34 17.33 20.59
CA ASP A 175 0.67 18.19 19.94
C ASP A 175 0.43 18.41 18.43
N GLY A 176 -0.50 17.66 17.84
CA GLY A 176 -0.80 17.71 16.41
C GLY A 176 0.23 17.02 15.54
N ILE A 177 1.13 16.24 16.13
CA ILE A 177 2.18 15.49 15.44
C ILE A 177 1.80 13.99 15.43
N ALA A 178 1.60 13.40 14.26
CA ALA A 178 1.39 11.97 14.18
C ALA A 178 2.75 11.22 14.34
N GLY A 179 3.22 11.17 15.57
CA GLY A 179 4.38 10.41 16.01
C GLY A 179 4.06 8.92 16.25
N ALA A 180 5.03 8.16 16.76
CA ALA A 180 4.91 6.72 16.94
C ALA A 180 3.66 6.31 17.74
N LYS A 181 3.38 6.95 18.88
CA LYS A 181 2.22 6.64 19.72
C LYS A 181 0.90 6.89 19.00
N THR A 182 0.79 8.02 18.29
CA THR A 182 -0.40 8.40 17.50
C THR A 182 -0.62 7.40 16.36
N LYS A 183 0.42 7.03 15.64
CA LYS A 183 0.36 6.04 14.56
C LYS A 183 -0.08 4.67 15.05
N VAL A 184 0.43 4.21 16.19
CA VAL A 184 0.01 2.96 16.83
C VAL A 184 -1.47 2.99 17.21
N ALA A 185 -1.95 4.11 17.76
CA ALA A 185 -3.36 4.26 18.11
C ALA A 185 -4.28 4.26 16.87
N LEU A 186 -3.90 4.99 15.81
CA LEU A 186 -4.61 5.02 14.53
C LEU A 186 -4.65 3.65 13.85
N ALA A 187 -3.55 2.93 13.88
CA ALA A 187 -3.44 1.61 13.27
C ALA A 187 -4.42 0.57 13.86
N LYS A 188 -4.88 0.76 15.09
CA LYS A 188 -5.89 -0.10 15.73
C LYS A 188 -7.31 0.13 15.19
N LEU A 189 -7.54 1.22 14.45
CA LEU A 189 -8.84 1.56 13.86
C LEU A 189 -8.97 1.07 12.39
N LEU A 190 -7.88 0.61 11.78
CA LEU A 190 -7.81 0.11 10.41
C LEU A 190 -7.96 -1.41 10.35
#